data_f5933c2352e5663ba1a84e22b6aab00b
#
_entry.id   f5933c2352e5663ba1a84e22b6aab00b
#
_cell.length_a   1.000
_cell.length_b   1.000
_cell.length_c   1.000
_cell.angle_alpha   90.00
_cell.angle_beta   90.00
_cell.angle_gamma   90.00
#
_symmetry.space_group_name_H-M   'P 1'
#
loop_
_entity.id
_entity.type
_entity.pdbx_description
1 polymer ?
#
loop_
_entity_poly.entity_id
_entity_poly.type
_entity_poly.pdbx_seq_one_letter_code
_entity_poly.pdbx_strand_id
1 'polypeptide(L)'
;MRIKVHCQNRVGILRDILNLLVDYGINVNRGEVGGDQGNAIYLLCPNMINLQLQSLRPKLEAVPGVFGVKRVGLMPSERRHLELNALLAALDFPVLSVDMGGQIVAANRAAAQLLGVRVDEVPGIPLSRYVEDLDLPELVRANKARING
;
A
#
# COMPACT_ATOMS: atom_id res chain seq x y z
N MET A 1 -3.36 5.33 -14.50
CA MET A 1 -3.69 3.91 -14.77
C MET A 1 -2.76 3.01 -13.96
N ARG A 2 -3.29 1.97 -13.40
CA ARG A 2 -2.51 0.93 -12.71
C ARG A 2 -2.39 -0.29 -13.60
N ILE A 3 -1.18 -0.76 -13.83
CA ILE A 3 -0.93 -1.96 -14.64
C ILE A 3 -0.18 -3.02 -13.84
N LYS A 4 -0.46 -4.27 -14.15
CA LYS A 4 0.26 -5.43 -13.62
C LYS A 4 1.03 -6.08 -14.76
N VAL A 5 2.33 -6.19 -14.60
CA VAL A 5 3.21 -6.93 -15.51
C VAL A 5 3.53 -8.27 -14.88
N HIS A 6 3.02 -9.34 -15.45
CA HIS A 6 3.35 -10.69 -15.06
C HIS A 6 4.67 -11.08 -15.70
N CYS A 7 5.69 -11.39 -14.90
CA CYS A 7 7.04 -11.58 -15.38
C CYS A 7 7.82 -12.55 -14.52
N GLN A 8 8.91 -13.05 -15.08
CA GLN A 8 9.90 -13.82 -14.35
C GLN A 8 10.68 -12.90 -13.41
N ASN A 9 10.87 -13.29 -12.16
CA ASN A 9 11.71 -12.56 -11.21
C ASN A 9 13.19 -12.82 -11.55
N ARG A 10 13.74 -11.96 -12.41
CA ARG A 10 15.15 -12.00 -12.82
C ARG A 10 15.83 -10.68 -12.61
N VAL A 11 17.15 -10.68 -12.56
CA VAL A 11 17.95 -9.46 -12.46
C VAL A 11 17.71 -8.56 -13.68
N GLY A 12 17.44 -7.31 -13.43
CA GLY A 12 17.24 -6.29 -14.46
C GLY A 12 15.86 -6.25 -15.10
N ILE A 13 14.91 -7.12 -14.71
CA ILE A 13 13.57 -7.12 -15.31
C ILE A 13 12.85 -5.76 -15.08
N LEU A 14 12.91 -5.23 -13.88
CA LEU A 14 12.28 -3.94 -13.57
C LEU A 14 12.90 -2.80 -14.38
N ARG A 15 14.22 -2.78 -14.48
CA ARG A 15 14.95 -1.78 -15.28
C ARG A 15 14.54 -1.85 -16.75
N ASP A 16 14.46 -3.05 -17.32
CA ASP A 16 14.12 -3.23 -18.72
C ASP A 16 12.68 -2.74 -19.01
N ILE A 17 11.74 -3.04 -18.12
CA ILE A 17 10.36 -2.57 -18.22
C ILE A 17 10.30 -1.04 -18.08
N LEU A 18 10.96 -0.46 -17.08
CA LEU A 18 10.96 0.99 -16.87
C LEU A 18 11.62 1.74 -18.02
N ASN A 19 12.73 1.25 -18.55
CA ASN A 19 13.39 1.84 -19.72
C ASN A 19 12.47 1.88 -20.92
N LEU A 20 11.72 0.83 -21.17
CA LEU A 20 10.77 0.77 -22.25
C LEU A 20 9.67 1.85 -22.08
N LEU A 21 9.12 1.98 -20.87
CA LEU A 21 8.10 2.98 -20.57
C LEU A 21 8.64 4.41 -20.74
N VAL A 22 9.86 4.66 -20.28
CA VAL A 22 10.52 5.96 -20.46
C VAL A 22 10.72 6.29 -21.93
N ASP A 23 11.15 5.33 -22.75
CA ASP A 23 11.33 5.52 -24.20
C ASP A 23 10.04 5.93 -24.90
N TYR A 24 8.90 5.50 -24.38
CA TYR A 24 7.58 5.88 -24.89
C TYR A 24 6.93 7.07 -24.17
N GLY A 25 7.70 7.76 -23.33
CA GLY A 25 7.23 8.95 -22.62
C GLY A 25 6.20 8.69 -21.53
N ILE A 26 6.15 7.46 -21.02
CA ILE A 26 5.24 7.09 -19.93
C ILE A 26 5.89 7.38 -18.60
N ASN A 27 5.25 8.20 -17.77
CA ASN A 27 5.68 8.49 -16.42
C ASN A 27 5.19 7.41 -15.45
N VAL A 28 6.10 6.92 -14.60
CA VAL A 28 5.79 5.95 -13.54
C VAL A 28 5.99 6.61 -12.18
N ASN A 29 4.91 6.76 -11.42
CA ASN A 29 4.96 7.39 -10.10
C ASN A 29 5.25 6.40 -8.97
N ARG A 30 4.87 5.15 -9.14
CA ARG A 30 5.02 4.13 -8.12
C ARG A 30 5.20 2.77 -8.78
N GLY A 31 6.05 1.95 -8.18
CA GLY A 31 6.21 0.56 -8.55
C GLY A 31 6.21 -0.32 -7.31
N GLU A 32 5.55 -1.47 -7.39
CA GLU A 32 5.53 -2.47 -6.32
C GLU A 32 5.77 -3.84 -6.92
N VAL A 33 6.55 -4.65 -6.22
CA VAL A 33 6.75 -6.06 -6.57
C VAL A 33 5.77 -6.89 -5.74
N GLY A 34 5.05 -7.77 -6.42
CA GLY A 34 4.04 -8.63 -5.80
C GLY A 34 4.05 -10.04 -6.38
N GLY A 35 3.05 -10.84 -5.99
CA GLY A 35 2.94 -12.24 -6.37
C GLY A 35 3.75 -13.16 -5.45
N ASP A 36 3.52 -14.47 -5.59
CA ASP A 36 4.03 -15.47 -4.64
C ASP A 36 5.56 -15.56 -4.60
N GLN A 37 6.23 -15.24 -5.69
CA GLN A 37 7.70 -15.30 -5.81
C GLN A 37 8.28 -14.03 -6.45
N GLY A 38 7.61 -12.89 -6.29
CA GLY A 38 8.00 -11.65 -6.94
C GLY A 38 7.80 -11.69 -8.45
N ASN A 39 6.84 -12.47 -8.92
CA ASN A 39 6.55 -12.70 -10.34
C ASN A 39 5.56 -11.71 -10.95
N ALA A 40 5.27 -10.64 -10.25
CA ALA A 40 4.43 -9.56 -10.73
C ALA A 40 5.01 -8.20 -10.34
N ILE A 41 4.98 -7.28 -11.30
CA ILE A 41 5.36 -5.88 -11.07
C ILE A 41 4.12 -5.02 -11.32
N TYR A 42 3.77 -4.22 -10.33
CA TYR A 42 2.65 -3.29 -10.40
C TYR A 42 3.18 -1.88 -10.59
N LEU A 43 2.68 -1.18 -11.58
CA LEU A 43 3.13 0.18 -11.91
C LEU A 43 1.94 1.14 -11.95
N LEU A 44 2.09 2.28 -11.29
CA LEU A 44 1.15 3.39 -11.38
C LEU A 44 1.65 4.40 -12.40
N CYS A 45 0.94 4.48 -13.52
CA CYS A 45 1.25 5.35 -14.64
C CYS A 45 0.10 6.36 -14.81
N PRO A 46 0.14 7.52 -14.13
CA PRO A 46 -1.04 8.39 -14.00
C PRO A 46 -1.51 8.98 -15.32
N ASN A 47 -0.61 9.18 -16.26
CA ASN A 47 -0.93 9.81 -17.55
C ASN A 47 -1.15 8.80 -18.70
N MET A 48 -1.07 7.51 -18.41
CA MET A 48 -1.29 6.47 -19.42
C MET A 48 -2.78 6.31 -19.72
N ILE A 49 -3.14 6.25 -20.98
CA ILE A 49 -4.49 5.97 -21.47
C ILE A 49 -4.57 4.56 -22.07
N ASN A 50 -5.79 4.03 -22.22
CA ASN A 50 -6.00 2.67 -22.73
C ASN A 50 -5.37 2.45 -24.12
N LEU A 51 -5.42 3.43 -25.00
CA LEU A 51 -4.83 3.33 -26.34
C LEU A 51 -3.31 3.14 -26.26
N GLN A 52 -2.64 3.87 -25.36
CA GLN A 52 -1.21 3.69 -25.12
C GLN A 52 -0.90 2.31 -24.56
N LEU A 53 -1.70 1.82 -23.64
CA LEU A 53 -1.53 0.47 -23.09
C LEU A 53 -1.66 -0.59 -24.19
N GLN A 54 -2.64 -0.47 -25.06
CA GLN A 54 -2.81 -1.39 -26.19
C GLN A 54 -1.62 -1.37 -27.14
N SER A 55 -1.07 -0.19 -27.41
CA SER A 55 0.12 -0.03 -28.27
C SER A 55 1.38 -0.58 -27.61
N LEU A 56 1.53 -0.41 -26.29
CA LEU A 56 2.72 -0.83 -25.54
C LEU A 56 2.71 -2.30 -25.17
N ARG A 57 1.54 -2.93 -25.06
CA ARG A 57 1.42 -4.31 -24.62
C ARG A 57 2.31 -5.28 -25.42
N PRO A 58 2.29 -5.29 -26.75
CA PRO A 58 3.17 -6.19 -27.51
C PRO A 58 4.65 -5.93 -27.26
N LYS A 59 5.03 -4.67 -27.03
CA LYS A 59 6.41 -4.28 -26.77
C LYS A 59 6.87 -4.70 -25.38
N LEU A 60 6.00 -4.55 -24.38
CA LEU A 60 6.27 -5.02 -23.03
C LEU A 60 6.36 -6.54 -22.97
N GLU A 61 5.48 -7.24 -23.67
CA GLU A 61 5.50 -8.71 -23.76
C GLU A 61 6.71 -9.24 -24.54
N ALA A 62 7.34 -8.41 -25.37
CA ALA A 62 8.59 -8.75 -26.06
C ALA A 62 9.82 -8.64 -25.16
N VAL A 63 9.73 -8.00 -24.00
CA VAL A 63 10.83 -7.96 -23.03
C VAL A 63 11.07 -9.37 -22.50
N PRO A 64 12.31 -9.88 -22.54
CA PRO A 64 12.60 -11.24 -22.04
C PRO A 64 12.15 -11.43 -20.59
N GLY A 65 11.34 -12.46 -20.36
CA GLY A 65 10.80 -12.77 -19.04
C GLY A 65 9.44 -12.15 -18.73
N VAL A 66 8.89 -11.31 -19.59
CA VAL A 66 7.53 -10.79 -19.46
C VAL A 66 6.54 -11.76 -20.10
N PHE A 67 5.52 -12.17 -19.35
CA PHE A 67 4.49 -13.11 -19.79
C PHE A 67 3.17 -12.46 -20.15
N GLY A 68 2.87 -11.33 -19.56
CA GLY A 68 1.63 -10.61 -19.84
C GLY A 68 1.55 -9.28 -19.12
N VAL A 69 0.67 -8.43 -19.62
CA VAL A 69 0.40 -7.10 -19.05
C VAL A 69 -1.10 -6.89 -19.01
N LYS A 70 -1.62 -6.44 -17.89
CA LYS A 70 -3.04 -6.10 -17.76
C LYS A 70 -3.25 -4.89 -16.88
N ARG A 71 -4.36 -4.19 -17.11
CA ARG A 71 -4.84 -3.14 -16.23
C ARG A 71 -5.41 -3.74 -14.95
N VAL A 72 -5.12 -3.11 -13.81
CA VAL A 72 -5.65 -3.49 -12.51
C VAL A 72 -6.28 -2.29 -11.82
N GLY A 73 -7.21 -2.55 -10.89
CA GLY A 73 -7.89 -1.50 -10.15
C GLY A 73 -7.12 -0.97 -8.95
N LEU A 74 -6.29 -1.83 -8.34
CA LEU A 74 -5.57 -1.51 -7.11
C LEU A 74 -4.15 -2.03 -7.15
N MET A 75 -3.24 -1.27 -6.54
CA MET A 75 -1.91 -1.75 -6.17
C MET A 75 -1.99 -2.67 -4.94
N PRO A 76 -1.02 -3.59 -4.74
CA PRO A 76 -1.02 -4.46 -3.56
C PRO A 76 -1.08 -3.72 -2.22
N SER A 77 -0.37 -2.62 -2.07
CA SER A 77 -0.40 -1.79 -0.86
C SER A 77 -1.78 -1.17 -0.62
N GLU A 78 -2.44 -0.68 -1.66
CA GLU A 78 -3.78 -0.12 -1.59
C GLU A 78 -4.81 -1.19 -1.17
N ARG A 79 -4.70 -2.39 -1.71
CA ARG A 79 -5.56 -3.53 -1.34
C ARG A 79 -5.40 -3.88 0.15
N ARG A 80 -4.15 -4.01 0.62
CA ARG A 80 -3.89 -4.29 2.04
C ARG A 80 -4.47 -3.22 2.95
N HIS A 81 -4.37 -1.96 2.55
CA HIS A 81 -4.91 -0.84 3.32
C HIS A 81 -6.45 -0.92 3.41
N LEU A 82 -7.13 -1.21 2.31
CA LEU A 82 -8.59 -1.40 2.30
C LEU A 82 -9.03 -2.60 3.12
N GLU A 83 -8.32 -3.71 3.04
CA GLU A 83 -8.60 -4.91 3.83
C GLU A 83 -8.44 -4.64 5.32
N LEU A 84 -7.37 -3.96 5.73
CA LEU A 84 -7.15 -3.56 7.12
C LEU A 84 -8.28 -2.65 7.62
N ASN A 85 -8.65 -1.64 6.85
CA ASN A 85 -9.74 -0.74 7.21
C ASN A 85 -11.07 -1.47 7.34
N ALA A 86 -11.35 -2.44 6.47
CA ALA A 86 -12.55 -3.26 6.54
C ALA A 86 -12.58 -4.13 7.81
N LEU A 87 -11.44 -4.72 8.17
CA LEU A 87 -11.31 -5.50 9.40
C LEU A 87 -11.52 -4.64 10.64
N LEU A 88 -10.91 -3.45 10.68
CA LEU A 88 -11.08 -2.51 11.78
C LEU A 88 -12.52 -2.03 11.92
N ALA A 89 -13.20 -1.76 10.80
CA ALA A 89 -14.59 -1.31 10.79
C ALA A 89 -15.57 -2.37 11.31
N ALA A 90 -15.21 -3.66 11.18
CA ALA A 90 -16.05 -4.78 11.63
C ALA A 90 -15.97 -5.01 13.16
N LEU A 91 -15.05 -4.37 13.87
CA LEU A 91 -14.90 -4.51 15.31
C LEU A 91 -15.83 -3.56 16.07
N ASP A 92 -16.54 -4.08 17.07
CA ASP A 92 -17.51 -3.33 17.88
C ASP A 92 -16.86 -2.54 19.02
N PHE A 93 -15.61 -2.83 19.34
CA PHE A 93 -14.86 -2.14 20.40
C PHE A 93 -13.85 -1.16 19.81
N PRO A 94 -13.45 -0.10 20.55
CA PRO A 94 -12.50 0.88 20.05
C PRO A 94 -11.13 0.26 19.78
N VAL A 95 -10.63 0.46 18.54
CA VAL A 95 -9.29 0.06 18.12
C VAL A 95 -8.65 1.21 17.39
N LEU A 96 -7.43 1.54 17.74
CA LEU A 96 -6.62 2.50 17.01
C LEU A 96 -5.18 2.02 16.89
N SER A 97 -4.52 2.44 15.85
CA SER A 97 -3.12 2.15 15.58
C SER A 97 -2.31 3.44 15.63
N VAL A 98 -1.17 3.40 16.27
CA VAL A 98 -0.28 4.56 16.47
C VAL A 98 1.10 4.21 15.93
N ASP A 99 1.76 5.18 15.32
CA ASP A 99 3.15 5.03 14.91
C ASP A 99 4.10 5.27 16.09
N MET A 100 5.39 5.09 15.86
CA MET A 100 6.42 5.28 16.90
C MET A 100 6.56 6.73 17.37
N GLY A 101 6.09 7.68 16.58
CA GLY A 101 6.02 9.10 16.95
C GLY A 101 4.78 9.48 17.74
N GLY A 102 3.89 8.54 18.04
CA GLY A 102 2.67 8.76 18.80
C GLY A 102 1.50 9.33 17.99
N GLN A 103 1.63 9.39 16.67
CA GLN A 103 0.53 9.82 15.80
C GLN A 103 -0.40 8.65 15.47
N ILE A 104 -1.70 8.93 15.44
CA ILE A 104 -2.70 7.92 15.10
C ILE A 104 -2.63 7.68 13.59
N VAL A 105 -2.41 6.42 13.20
CA VAL A 105 -2.33 5.99 11.80
C VAL A 105 -3.69 5.51 11.29
N ALA A 106 -4.43 4.80 12.14
CA ALA A 106 -5.74 4.26 11.81
C ALA A 106 -6.60 4.13 13.06
N ALA A 107 -7.91 4.25 12.89
CA ALA A 107 -8.88 4.05 13.96
C ALA A 107 -10.18 3.50 13.37
N ASN A 108 -10.86 2.64 14.11
CA ASN A 108 -12.19 2.20 13.73
C ASN A 108 -13.27 3.20 14.18
N ARG A 109 -14.51 2.96 13.75
CA ARG A 109 -15.65 3.84 14.09
C ARG A 109 -15.85 3.95 15.59
N ALA A 110 -15.74 2.84 16.31
CA ALA A 110 -15.91 2.83 17.77
C ALA A 110 -14.86 3.71 18.48
N ALA A 111 -13.61 3.67 18.02
CA ALA A 111 -12.55 4.55 18.55
C ALA A 111 -12.83 6.02 18.24
N ALA A 112 -13.25 6.36 17.04
CA ALA A 112 -13.59 7.73 16.65
C ALA A 112 -14.76 8.26 17.47
N GLN A 113 -15.78 7.47 17.73
CA GLN A 113 -16.90 7.82 18.59
C GLN A 113 -16.45 8.09 20.03
N LEU A 114 -15.56 7.25 20.56
CA LEU A 114 -15.01 7.44 21.90
C LEU A 114 -14.22 8.75 22.00
N LEU A 115 -13.48 9.11 20.95
CA LEU A 115 -12.70 10.35 20.90
C LEU A 115 -13.55 11.59 20.55
N GLY A 116 -14.78 11.40 20.12
CA GLY A 116 -15.70 12.49 19.77
C GLY A 116 -15.39 13.14 18.42
N VAL A 117 -14.74 12.44 17.51
CA VAL A 117 -14.34 12.93 16.19
C VAL A 117 -14.85 12.01 15.09
N ARG A 118 -14.77 12.49 13.84
CA ARG A 118 -15.09 11.66 12.66
C ARG A 118 -13.94 10.70 12.36
N VAL A 119 -14.27 9.52 11.82
CA VAL A 119 -13.27 8.49 11.49
C VAL A 119 -12.21 9.00 10.53
N ASP A 120 -12.57 9.80 9.55
CA ASP A 120 -11.67 10.37 8.55
C ASP A 120 -10.77 11.50 9.10
N GLU A 121 -11.10 12.07 10.25
CA GLU A 121 -10.33 13.14 10.90
C GLU A 121 -9.26 12.59 11.87
N VAL A 122 -9.32 11.31 12.23
CA VAL A 122 -8.43 10.72 13.24
C VAL A 122 -6.99 10.52 12.78
N PRO A 123 -6.71 10.04 11.54
CA PRO A 123 -5.33 9.82 11.10
C PRO A 123 -4.50 11.11 11.09
N GLY A 124 -3.25 11.01 11.56
CA GLY A 124 -2.32 12.13 11.61
C GLY A 124 -2.39 12.97 12.90
N ILE A 125 -3.38 12.73 13.77
CA ILE A 125 -3.49 13.42 15.06
C ILE A 125 -2.62 12.69 16.09
N PRO A 126 -1.82 13.43 16.90
CA PRO A 126 -1.09 12.82 18.00
C PRO A 126 -2.04 12.20 19.03
N LEU A 127 -1.74 10.98 19.46
CA LEU A 127 -2.54 10.32 20.51
C LEU A 127 -2.56 11.13 21.81
N SER A 128 -1.47 11.84 22.13
CA SER A 128 -1.34 12.71 23.30
C SER A 128 -2.40 13.80 23.38
N ARG A 129 -3.04 14.16 22.26
CA ARG A 129 -4.16 15.12 22.25
C ARG A 129 -5.38 14.58 23.02
N TYR A 130 -5.56 13.26 23.04
CA TYR A 130 -6.73 12.61 23.64
C TYR A 130 -6.41 11.92 24.96
N VAL A 131 -5.16 11.51 25.17
CA VAL A 131 -4.71 10.76 26.34
C VAL A 131 -3.49 11.45 26.91
N GLU A 132 -3.62 11.95 28.13
CA GLU A 132 -2.51 12.56 28.87
C GLU A 132 -1.64 11.46 29.48
N ASP A 133 -0.34 11.75 29.63
CA ASP A 133 0.64 10.90 30.34
C ASP A 133 0.84 9.49 29.75
N LEU A 134 0.61 9.32 28.45
CA LEU A 134 0.83 8.03 27.80
C LEU A 134 2.28 7.87 27.35
N ASP A 135 3.02 6.96 27.99
CA ASP A 135 4.35 6.58 27.56
C ASP A 135 4.28 5.38 26.58
N LEU A 136 4.25 5.68 25.29
CA LEU A 136 4.20 4.66 24.25
C LEU A 136 5.40 3.71 24.24
N PRO A 137 6.67 4.18 24.40
CA PRO A 137 7.80 3.26 24.50
C PRO A 137 7.68 2.28 25.66
N GLU A 138 7.18 2.71 26.80
CA GLU A 138 6.96 1.83 27.96
C GLU A 138 5.85 0.82 27.68
N LEU A 139 4.74 1.23 27.10
CA LEU A 139 3.64 0.35 26.73
C LEU A 139 4.07 -0.71 25.71
N VAL A 140 4.88 -0.34 24.74
CA VAL A 140 5.42 -1.28 23.75
C VAL A 140 6.34 -2.30 24.42
N ARG A 141 7.20 -1.87 25.34
CA ARG A 141 8.06 -2.79 26.11
C ARG A 141 7.25 -3.75 26.97
N ALA A 142 6.25 -3.26 27.68
CA ALA A 142 5.36 -4.07 28.51
C ALA A 142 4.61 -5.12 27.68
N ASN A 143 4.16 -4.76 26.49
CA ASN A 143 3.47 -5.67 25.58
C ASN A 143 4.41 -6.74 25.02
N LYS A 144 5.64 -6.39 24.66
CA LYS A 144 6.67 -7.36 24.24
C LYS A 144 7.01 -8.34 25.37
N ALA A 145 7.15 -7.88 26.59
CA ALA A 145 7.39 -8.73 27.75
C ALA A 145 6.24 -9.72 27.99
N ARG A 146 5.00 -9.28 27.76
CA ARG A 146 3.80 -10.11 27.91
C ARG A 146 3.71 -11.21 26.84
N ILE A 147 4.16 -10.94 25.62
CA ILE A 147 4.15 -11.90 24.50
C ILE A 147 5.29 -12.92 24.67
N ASN A 148 6.43 -12.49 25.18
CA ASN A 148 7.62 -13.34 25.37
C ASN A 148 7.66 -14.05 26.73
N GLY A 149 6.76 -13.74 27.59
CA GLY A 149 6.62 -14.40 28.90
C GLY A 149 5.60 -15.49 28.86
#